data_ba781e754f1eeaec264bef1195346291
#
_entry.id   ba781e754f1eeaec264bef1195346291
#
_cell.length_a   1.000
_cell.length_b   1.000
_cell.length_c   1.000
_cell.angle_alpha   90.00
_cell.angle_beta   90.00
_cell.angle_gamma   90.00
#
_symmetry.space_group_name_H-M   'P 1'
#
loop_
_entity.id
_entity.type
_entity.pdbx_description
1 polymer ?
#
loop_
_entity_poly.entity_id
_entity_poly.type
_entity_poly.pdbx_seq_one_letter_code
_entity_poly.pdbx_strand_id
1 'polypeptide(L)'
;MDLQAQWIVGFVDGSGTFHVSINRNREVLVEFTVVQHKRDVQVLHALKSYFGCGVVRKNHGDRMAYRVRGIEHLTKTIIPFFEKHLLKTKKGVEFRKFRKILLKIGRGDHLTSEGIEEIRELKSQMNRLAQAKIESDPTGKQ
;
A
#
# COMPACT_ATOMS: atom_id res chain seq x y z
N MET A 1 17.36 -11.66 -9.83
CA MET A 1 16.05 -11.47 -10.52
C MET A 1 15.87 -9.99 -10.83
N ASP A 2 15.74 -9.68 -12.10
CA ASP A 2 15.56 -8.30 -12.55
C ASP A 2 14.08 -8.05 -12.83
N LEU A 3 13.46 -7.17 -12.05
CA LEU A 3 12.06 -6.82 -12.23
C LEU A 3 11.95 -5.60 -13.14
N GLN A 4 10.95 -5.62 -14.01
CA GLN A 4 10.62 -4.48 -14.85
C GLN A 4 9.42 -3.74 -14.26
N ALA A 5 9.34 -2.44 -14.53
CA ALA A 5 8.30 -1.59 -13.95
C ALA A 5 6.89 -2.12 -14.21
N GLN A 6 6.58 -2.52 -15.44
CA GLN A 6 5.24 -2.99 -15.78
C GLN A 6 4.91 -4.33 -15.12
N TRP A 7 5.91 -5.18 -14.90
CA TRP A 7 5.70 -6.41 -14.15
C TRP A 7 5.32 -6.11 -12.70
N ILE A 8 6.01 -5.11 -12.09
CA ILE A 8 5.71 -4.68 -10.73
C ILE A 8 4.29 -4.13 -10.64
N VAL A 9 3.86 -3.33 -11.63
CA VAL A 9 2.49 -2.81 -11.68
C VAL A 9 1.48 -3.94 -11.64
N GLY A 10 1.63 -4.96 -12.50
CA GLY A 10 0.72 -6.09 -12.52
C GLY A 10 0.74 -6.89 -11.21
N PHE A 11 1.92 -7.08 -10.65
CA PHE A 11 2.08 -7.81 -9.40
C PHE A 11 1.40 -7.07 -8.24
N VAL A 12 1.57 -5.77 -8.16
CA VAL A 12 0.94 -4.94 -7.12
C VAL A 12 -0.57 -4.82 -7.33
N ASP A 13 -1.02 -4.71 -8.59
CA ASP A 13 -2.45 -4.74 -8.89
C ASP A 13 -3.13 -5.97 -8.29
N GLY A 14 -2.44 -7.11 -8.33
CA GLY A 14 -2.98 -8.37 -7.82
C GLY A 14 -2.71 -8.64 -6.34
N SER A 15 -1.56 -8.25 -5.83
CA SER A 15 -1.07 -8.70 -4.52
C SER A 15 -0.63 -7.58 -3.57
N GLY A 16 -0.58 -6.34 -4.03
CA GLY A 16 -0.15 -5.23 -3.19
C GLY A 16 -1.28 -4.65 -2.36
N THR A 17 -0.92 -3.98 -1.28
CA THR A 17 -1.87 -3.31 -0.40
C THR A 17 -1.31 -1.96 0.04
N PHE A 18 -2.13 -0.93 -0.06
CA PHE A 18 -1.88 0.38 0.54
C PHE A 18 -2.72 0.45 1.80
N HIS A 19 -2.08 0.54 2.94
CA HIS A 19 -2.76 0.42 4.24
C HIS A 19 -2.58 1.70 5.05
N VAL A 20 -3.67 2.13 5.71
CA VAL A 20 -3.67 3.27 6.62
C VAL A 20 -4.38 2.86 7.88
N SER A 21 -3.79 3.14 9.04
CA SER A 21 -4.45 2.95 10.32
C SER A 21 -4.28 4.21 11.18
N ILE A 22 -5.26 4.45 12.04
CA ILE A 22 -5.23 5.56 12.99
C ILE A 22 -5.43 4.94 14.36
N ASN A 23 -4.43 5.09 15.24
CA ASN A 23 -4.51 4.49 16.56
C ASN A 23 -5.26 5.41 17.54
N ARG A 24 -5.39 4.97 18.81
CA ARG A 24 -6.10 5.73 19.85
C ARG A 24 -5.47 7.08 20.14
N ASN A 25 -4.16 7.21 19.92
CA ASN A 25 -3.43 8.46 20.14
C ASN A 25 -3.49 9.36 18.92
N ARG A 26 -4.35 9.06 17.93
CA ARG A 26 -4.49 9.79 16.67
C ARG A 26 -3.22 9.79 15.82
N GLU A 27 -2.35 8.82 16.04
CA GLU A 27 -1.20 8.63 15.18
C GLU A 27 -1.66 7.93 13.89
N VAL A 28 -1.22 8.45 12.75
CA VAL A 28 -1.54 7.87 11.45
C VAL A 28 -0.36 7.01 11.01
N LEU A 29 -0.64 5.72 10.81
CA LEU A 29 0.36 4.77 10.35
C LEU A 29 0.02 4.40 8.91
N VAL A 30 1.02 4.47 8.03
CA VAL A 30 0.86 4.21 6.62
C VAL A 30 1.84 3.13 6.18
N GLU A 31 1.40 2.28 5.25
CA GLU A 31 2.21 1.15 4.85
C GLU A 31 1.88 0.74 3.41
N PHE A 32 2.92 0.44 2.65
CA PHE A 32 2.80 -0.30 1.40
C PHE A 32 3.33 -1.70 1.66
N THR A 33 2.56 -2.73 1.33
CA THR A 33 2.97 -4.10 1.59
C THR A 33 2.60 -5.03 0.43
N VAL A 34 3.43 -6.04 0.23
CA VAL A 34 3.17 -7.12 -0.72
C VAL A 34 3.43 -8.43 0.01
N VAL A 35 2.43 -9.30 0.05
CA VAL A 35 2.51 -10.58 0.75
C VAL A 35 2.56 -11.72 -0.27
N GLN A 36 3.45 -12.68 -0.03
CA GLN A 36 3.58 -13.87 -0.86
C GLN A 36 3.92 -15.08 -0.01
N HIS A 37 3.60 -16.26 -0.54
CA HIS A 37 4.03 -17.50 0.09
C HIS A 37 5.57 -17.52 0.13
N LYS A 38 6.14 -18.11 1.19
CA LYS A 38 7.59 -18.17 1.39
C LYS A 38 8.37 -18.78 0.22
N ARG A 39 7.74 -19.67 -0.56
CA ARG A 39 8.40 -20.27 -1.73
C ARG A 39 8.76 -19.23 -2.79
N ASP A 40 8.07 -18.09 -2.80
CA ASP A 40 8.33 -17.00 -3.74
C ASP A 40 8.98 -15.80 -3.06
N VAL A 41 9.63 -16.00 -1.94
CA VAL A 41 10.25 -14.90 -1.17
C VAL A 41 11.29 -14.13 -1.97
N GLN A 42 11.90 -14.74 -2.97
CA GLN A 42 12.88 -14.05 -3.81
C GLN A 42 12.28 -12.88 -4.57
N VAL A 43 11.01 -12.97 -4.93
CA VAL A 43 10.29 -11.85 -5.56
C VAL A 43 10.25 -10.66 -4.60
N LEU A 44 10.01 -10.90 -3.32
CA LEU A 44 9.96 -9.84 -2.31
C LEU A 44 11.34 -9.20 -2.12
N HIS A 45 12.39 -9.99 -2.11
CA HIS A 45 13.76 -9.46 -2.05
C HIS A 45 14.09 -8.65 -3.30
N ALA A 46 13.59 -9.07 -4.46
CA ALA A 46 13.79 -8.33 -5.70
C ALA A 46 13.06 -6.99 -5.67
N LEU A 47 11.86 -6.92 -5.07
CA LEU A 47 11.15 -5.66 -4.88
C LEU A 47 11.95 -4.72 -3.97
N LYS A 48 12.49 -5.26 -2.88
CA LYS A 48 13.33 -4.46 -1.97
C LYS A 48 14.55 -3.90 -2.71
N SER A 49 15.20 -4.71 -3.51
CA SER A 49 16.35 -4.26 -4.30
C SER A 49 15.96 -3.21 -5.32
N TYR A 50 14.83 -3.40 -5.97
CA TYR A 50 14.33 -2.46 -6.98
C TYR A 50 14.04 -1.08 -6.37
N PHE A 51 13.31 -1.03 -5.27
CA PHE A 51 12.93 0.22 -4.63
C PHE A 51 14.03 0.81 -3.74
N GLY A 52 14.97 -0.01 -3.30
CA GLY A 52 16.07 0.44 -2.45
C GLY A 52 15.68 0.78 -1.03
N CYS A 53 14.51 0.32 -0.58
CA CYS A 53 14.02 0.59 0.77
C CYS A 53 13.05 -0.52 1.20
N GLY A 54 12.62 -0.47 2.47
CA GLY A 54 11.68 -1.43 3.00
C GLY A 54 12.37 -2.64 3.60
N VAL A 55 11.56 -3.58 4.09
CA VAL A 55 12.05 -4.80 4.73
C VAL A 55 11.25 -6.00 4.23
N VAL A 56 11.89 -7.17 4.24
CA VAL A 56 11.22 -8.45 3.99
C VAL A 56 11.14 -9.16 5.32
N ARG A 57 9.93 -9.53 5.73
CA ARG A 57 9.69 -10.15 7.03
C ARG A 57 8.67 -11.28 6.93
N LYS A 58 8.73 -12.18 7.91
CA LYS A 58 7.68 -13.17 8.09
C LYS A 58 6.37 -12.45 8.40
N ASN A 59 5.29 -12.86 7.74
CA ASN A 59 3.98 -12.26 7.95
C ASN A 59 3.12 -13.17 8.83
N HIS A 60 2.49 -14.19 8.25
CA HIS A 60 1.62 -15.10 8.97
C HIS A 60 1.72 -16.49 8.35
N GLY A 61 1.96 -17.51 9.18
CA GLY A 61 2.12 -18.88 8.70
C GLY A 61 3.27 -18.97 7.69
N ASP A 62 2.99 -19.47 6.51
CA ASP A 62 3.97 -19.61 5.43
C ASP A 62 4.08 -18.38 4.54
N ARG A 63 3.51 -17.25 4.97
CA ARG A 63 3.54 -16.00 4.22
C ARG A 63 4.68 -15.11 4.65
N MET A 64 5.28 -14.45 3.66
CA MET A 64 6.31 -13.43 3.85
C MET A 64 5.76 -12.11 3.32
N ALA A 65 6.29 -11.01 3.80
CA ALA A 65 5.85 -9.68 3.38
C ALA A 65 7.03 -8.78 3.08
N TYR A 66 6.91 -8.00 2.01
CA TYR A 66 7.73 -6.83 1.76
C TYR A 66 6.92 -5.63 2.24
N ARG A 67 7.52 -4.81 3.12
CA ARG A 67 6.84 -3.66 3.75
C ARG A 67 7.66 -2.40 3.65
N VAL A 68 6.98 -1.30 3.32
CA VAL A 68 7.55 0.05 3.38
C VAL A 68 6.64 0.88 4.28
N ARG A 69 7.16 1.34 5.40
CA ARG A 69 6.41 2.11 6.40
C ARG A 69 6.91 3.53 6.60
N GLY A 70 8.14 3.83 6.23
CA GLY A 70 8.70 5.17 6.40
C GLY A 70 8.01 6.19 5.51
N ILE A 71 7.54 7.29 6.09
CA ILE A 71 6.89 8.37 5.33
C ILE A 71 7.81 8.86 4.22
N GLU A 72 9.10 9.02 4.53
CA GLU A 72 10.06 9.49 3.54
C GLU A 72 10.22 8.52 2.38
N HIS A 73 10.36 7.23 2.67
CA HIS A 73 10.49 6.21 1.61
C HIS A 73 9.22 6.10 0.78
N LEU A 74 8.06 6.16 1.43
CA LEU A 74 6.79 6.15 0.71
C LEU A 74 6.66 7.36 -0.20
N THR A 75 6.95 8.55 0.31
CA THR A 75 6.80 9.80 -0.43
C THR A 75 7.82 9.94 -1.56
N LYS A 76 9.06 9.54 -1.32
CA LYS A 76 10.14 9.74 -2.29
C LYS A 76 10.31 8.60 -3.27
N THR A 77 9.85 7.40 -2.95
CA THR A 77 10.10 6.21 -3.78
C THR A 77 8.82 5.56 -4.28
N ILE A 78 7.94 5.15 -3.38
CA ILE A 78 6.75 4.37 -3.74
C ILE A 78 5.73 5.22 -4.50
N ILE A 79 5.38 6.38 -3.95
CA ILE A 79 4.41 7.28 -4.58
C ILE A 79 4.84 7.70 -5.98
N PRO A 80 6.07 8.20 -6.19
CA PRO A 80 6.51 8.59 -7.54
C PRO A 80 6.50 7.42 -8.52
N PHE A 81 6.82 6.21 -8.06
CA PHE A 81 6.80 5.05 -8.94
C PHE A 81 5.39 4.81 -9.51
N PHE A 82 4.37 4.78 -8.67
CA PHE A 82 3.00 4.53 -9.12
C PHE A 82 2.33 5.76 -9.73
N GLU A 83 2.88 6.96 -9.55
CA GLU A 83 2.47 8.13 -10.33
C GLU A 83 2.92 8.01 -11.79
N LYS A 84 4.11 7.44 -11.99
CA LYS A 84 4.68 7.24 -13.33
C LYS A 84 4.15 5.98 -14.00
N HIS A 85 4.00 4.90 -13.24
CA HIS A 85 3.56 3.59 -13.73
C HIS A 85 2.22 3.25 -13.11
N LEU A 86 1.16 3.65 -13.80
CA LEU A 86 -0.19 3.62 -13.25
C LEU A 86 -0.71 2.19 -13.04
N LEU A 87 -1.30 1.96 -11.89
CA LEU A 87 -2.04 0.72 -11.59
C LEU A 87 -3.31 0.71 -12.45
N LYS A 88 -3.74 -0.47 -12.84
CA LYS A 88 -4.81 -0.61 -13.85
C LYS A 88 -6.15 -1.04 -13.27
N THR A 89 -6.14 -1.64 -12.08
CA THR A 89 -7.36 -2.08 -11.40
C THR A 89 -7.86 -1.01 -10.43
N LYS A 90 -8.89 -1.34 -9.64
CA LYS A 90 -9.36 -0.44 -8.58
C LYS A 90 -8.26 -0.14 -7.55
N LYS A 91 -7.20 -0.91 -7.54
CA LYS A 91 -6.02 -0.61 -6.74
C LYS A 91 -5.48 0.79 -7.04
N GLY A 92 -5.61 1.26 -8.28
CA GLY A 92 -5.22 2.61 -8.66
C GLY A 92 -6.02 3.68 -7.95
N VAL A 93 -7.31 3.44 -7.70
CA VAL A 93 -8.14 4.37 -6.92
C VAL A 93 -7.71 4.38 -5.47
N GLU A 94 -7.46 3.20 -4.88
CA GLU A 94 -6.94 3.08 -3.53
C GLU A 94 -5.60 3.82 -3.39
N PHE A 95 -4.73 3.66 -4.38
CA PHE A 95 -3.44 4.35 -4.42
C PHE A 95 -3.62 5.87 -4.40
N ARG A 96 -4.54 6.41 -5.19
CA ARG A 96 -4.75 7.86 -5.25
C ARG A 96 -5.23 8.40 -3.91
N LYS A 97 -6.06 7.66 -3.18
CA LYS A 97 -6.49 8.07 -1.84
C LYS A 97 -5.35 7.96 -0.83
N PHE A 98 -4.55 6.91 -0.92
CA PHE A 98 -3.35 6.74 -0.13
C PHE A 98 -2.38 7.92 -0.34
N ARG A 99 -2.19 8.30 -1.60
CA ARG A 99 -1.35 9.45 -1.97
C ARG A 99 -1.86 10.74 -1.34
N LYS A 100 -3.17 10.98 -1.37
CA LYS A 100 -3.78 12.17 -0.74
C LYS A 100 -3.51 12.18 0.76
N ILE A 101 -3.61 11.04 1.41
CA ILE A 101 -3.32 10.92 2.84
C ILE A 101 -1.87 11.28 3.13
N LEU A 102 -0.93 10.76 2.34
CA LEU A 102 0.48 11.08 2.52
C LEU A 102 0.78 12.56 2.30
N LEU A 103 0.12 13.20 1.34
CA LEU A 103 0.27 14.63 1.12
C LEU A 103 -0.25 15.43 2.33
N LYS A 104 -1.37 15.02 2.91
CA LYS A 104 -1.91 15.66 4.12
C LYS A 104 -0.95 15.51 5.31
N ILE A 105 -0.39 14.33 5.48
CA ILE A 105 0.60 14.10 6.54
C ILE A 105 1.82 15.00 6.33
N GLY A 106 2.28 15.13 5.10
CA GLY A 106 3.43 15.97 4.76
C GLY A 106 3.20 17.44 5.07
N ARG A 107 1.96 17.91 5.02
CA ARG A 107 1.60 19.28 5.40
C ARG A 107 1.31 19.45 6.89
N GLY A 108 1.32 18.36 7.67
CA GLY A 108 0.98 18.41 9.08
C GLY A 108 -0.51 18.39 9.37
N ASP A 109 -1.34 18.08 8.37
CA ASP A 109 -2.81 18.05 8.53
C ASP A 109 -3.26 17.01 9.55
N HIS A 110 -2.48 15.95 9.72
CA HIS A 110 -2.77 14.89 10.70
C HIS A 110 -2.65 15.37 12.15
N LEU A 111 -2.12 16.57 12.37
CA LEU A 111 -1.94 17.14 13.70
C LEU A 111 -3.15 17.98 14.15
N THR A 112 -4.12 18.20 13.27
CA THR A 112 -5.34 18.95 13.60
C THR A 112 -6.53 17.99 13.65
N SER A 113 -7.57 18.39 14.42
CA SER A 113 -8.79 17.60 14.51
C SER A 113 -9.51 17.50 13.15
N GLU A 114 -9.55 18.60 12.42
CA GLU A 114 -10.17 18.62 11.09
C GLU A 114 -9.41 17.74 10.11
N GLY A 115 -8.09 17.87 10.09
CA GLY A 115 -7.25 17.07 9.17
C GLY A 115 -7.32 15.58 9.46
N ILE A 116 -7.36 15.19 10.72
CA ILE A 116 -7.49 13.78 11.10
C ILE A 116 -8.83 13.21 10.62
N GLU A 117 -9.90 13.98 10.69
CA GLU A 117 -11.21 13.53 10.20
C GLU A 117 -11.23 13.39 8.68
N GLU A 118 -10.55 14.27 7.96
CA GLU A 118 -10.41 14.13 6.51
C GLU A 118 -9.63 12.86 6.14
N ILE A 119 -8.56 12.57 6.88
CA ILE A 119 -7.78 11.33 6.67
C ILE A 119 -8.64 10.11 7.00
N ARG A 120 -9.42 10.17 8.07
CA ARG A 120 -10.32 9.09 8.47
C ARG A 120 -11.34 8.80 7.36
N GLU A 121 -11.88 9.83 6.73
CA GLU A 121 -12.82 9.67 5.64
C GLU A 121 -12.15 9.04 4.41
N LEU A 122 -10.95 9.49 4.05
CA LEU A 122 -10.20 8.88 2.95
C LEU A 122 -9.91 7.40 3.22
N LYS A 123 -9.49 7.08 4.44
CA LYS A 123 -9.27 5.70 4.86
C LYS A 123 -10.55 4.87 4.72
N SER A 124 -11.68 5.43 5.16
CA SER A 124 -12.97 4.75 5.04
C SER A 124 -13.32 4.46 3.57
N GLN A 125 -13.06 5.40 2.68
CA GLN A 125 -13.28 5.21 1.24
C GLN A 125 -12.40 4.10 0.68
N MET A 126 -11.14 4.01 1.11
CA MET A 126 -10.26 2.91 0.71
C MET A 126 -10.81 1.56 1.15
N ASN A 127 -11.30 1.47 2.39
CA ASN A 127 -11.87 0.23 2.92
C ASN A 127 -13.12 -0.17 2.16
N ARG A 128 -13.98 0.77 1.82
CA ARG A 128 -15.18 0.49 1.01
C ARG A 128 -14.84 -0.04 -0.38
N LEU A 129 -13.79 0.51 -1.01
CA LEU A 129 -13.33 0.03 -2.31
C LEU A 129 -12.84 -1.42 -2.23
N ALA A 130 -12.08 -1.75 -1.20
CA ALA A 130 -11.61 -3.11 -0.98
C ALA A 130 -12.78 -4.07 -0.74
N GLN A 131 -13.77 -3.66 0.04
CA GLN A 131 -14.95 -4.46 0.33
C GLN A 131 -15.79 -4.68 -0.94
N ALA A 132 -16.00 -3.65 -1.73
CA ALA A 132 -16.75 -3.76 -2.98
C ALA A 132 -16.09 -4.74 -3.95
N LYS A 133 -14.75 -4.75 -4.01
CA LYS A 133 -14.01 -5.69 -4.83
C LYS A 133 -14.27 -7.13 -4.40
N ILE A 134 -14.24 -7.39 -3.09
CA ILE A 134 -14.51 -8.72 -2.55
C ILE A 134 -15.94 -9.15 -2.87
N GLU A 135 -16.92 -8.27 -2.67
CA GLU A 135 -18.32 -8.56 -2.90
C GLU A 135 -18.65 -8.83 -4.36
N SER A 136 -17.94 -8.19 -5.28
CA SER A 136 -18.18 -8.35 -6.72
C SER A 136 -17.54 -9.59 -7.31
N ASP A 137 -16.69 -10.30 -6.57
CA ASP A 137 -15.99 -11.50 -7.04
C ASP A 137 -16.77 -12.75 -6.63
N PRO A 138 -17.42 -13.45 -7.58
CA PRO A 138 -18.22 -14.63 -7.25
C PRO A 138 -17.39 -15.79 -6.70
N THR A 139 -16.08 -15.82 -6.93
CA THR A 139 -15.18 -16.85 -6.42
C THR A 139 -14.57 -16.46 -5.08
N GLY A 140 -14.58 -15.18 -4.74
CA GLY A 140 -13.95 -14.67 -3.54
C GLY A 140 -14.62 -15.10 -2.25
N LYS A 141 -15.80 -15.64 -2.31
CA LYS A 141 -16.53 -16.13 -1.14
C LYS A 141 -16.27 -17.58 -0.83
N GLN A 142 -15.47 -18.24 -1.61
CA GLN A 142 -15.20 -19.66 -1.43
C GLN A 142 -13.86 -19.90 -0.73
#